data_31ff51ec6b7b3c21a434d00a6580cedc
#
_entry.id   31ff51ec6b7b3c21a434d00a6580cedc
#
_cell.length_a   1.000
_cell.length_b   1.000
_cell.length_c   1.000
_cell.angle_alpha   90.00
_cell.angle_beta   90.00
_cell.angle_gamma   90.00
#
_symmetry.space_group_name_H-M   'P 1'
#
loop_
_entity.id
_entity.type
_entity.pdbx_description
1 polymer ?
#
loop_
_entity_poly.entity_id
_entity_poly.type
_entity_poly.pdbx_seq_one_letter_code
_entity_poly.pdbx_strand_id
1 'polypeptide(L)'
;MVKKLISILLSLVILTAAASAAAWPQWADSARVWAEQNGLSDVFLQSPDMLVTRGQTAQMLYEAAGSPAVSAELPFDDVPEAYAAAVTWAAANGFVQGTGDGRYYPDSLVTRQEFAAILYRGAGSPDASSYTLAGYTDQNSVAGWAENAMRWCVGTGLMNGRAADLLAPEGTIIVSEAVMMLQRADQDGSESGEQTVSVSSLDEIKTQLTQAVSAVRQPPVFSVASLADTSNLQIDVQNLYNALLSEHPEYKYAYDMQIDYANGLLRCTFSYMPYRTGDYPAGFQGENVASLQELIQTAWTHLAEESAPIRITNPDLTVDDMNRALQQAGGSYILCQLSEDGTAITFTPQNNLSREQALEHLSAIERLTEQIITETVTPEMTETQKAEALYTYLTENVLYDHRYYSDRANMPYDSQTAYGALHDHLAICGGYAQALQSLFEKAGIPCYTVSGSMGSEYHMWNIAYLDGAWRFFDPTSDRGRADYWFNYFGVAADQLTRYTWNTAWVQRLTQSAV
;
A
#
# COMPACT_ATOMS: atom_id res chain seq x y z
N MET A 1 -56.96 46.17 29.72
CA MET A 1 -55.90 47.21 29.65
C MET A 1 -54.59 46.53 29.99
N VAL A 2 -53.61 46.78 29.26
CA VAL A 2 -52.21 46.35 29.25
C VAL A 2 -51.90 45.24 28.25
N LYS A 3 -51.45 45.69 27.11
CA LYS A 3 -50.83 44.93 26.01
C LYS A 3 -49.45 44.39 26.49
N LYS A 4 -49.23 43.07 26.45
CA LYS A 4 -47.89 42.53 26.46
C LYS A 4 -47.43 42.28 25.04
N LEU A 5 -46.49 43.09 24.55
CA LEU A 5 -45.66 42.80 23.40
C LEU A 5 -44.76 41.62 23.72
N ILE A 6 -44.94 40.55 22.96
CA ILE A 6 -43.95 39.46 22.90
C ILE A 6 -43.05 39.79 21.71
N SER A 7 -41.83 40.19 22.04
CA SER A 7 -40.74 40.38 21.09
C SER A 7 -40.19 38.99 20.75
N ILE A 8 -40.48 38.48 19.55
CA ILE A 8 -39.84 37.30 19.01
C ILE A 8 -38.50 37.74 18.44
N LEU A 9 -37.43 37.52 19.16
CA LEU A 9 -36.08 37.55 18.62
C LEU A 9 -35.94 36.34 17.67
N LEU A 10 -36.02 36.60 16.38
CA LEU A 10 -35.63 35.66 15.32
C LEU A 10 -34.09 35.64 15.33
N SER A 11 -33.51 34.71 16.06
CA SER A 11 -32.08 34.40 15.95
C SER A 11 -31.87 33.72 14.58
N LEU A 12 -31.47 34.53 13.62
CA LEU A 12 -30.99 34.03 12.33
C LEU A 12 -29.66 33.29 12.61
N VAL A 13 -29.74 32.00 12.84
CA VAL A 13 -28.56 31.13 12.78
C VAL A 13 -28.17 31.07 11.32
N ILE A 14 -27.23 31.90 10.93
CA ILE A 14 -26.51 31.74 9.67
C ILE A 14 -25.68 30.46 9.86
N LEU A 15 -26.25 29.34 9.39
CA LEU A 15 -25.50 28.13 9.18
C LEU A 15 -24.55 28.44 8.00
N THR A 16 -23.38 28.96 8.27
CA THR A 16 -22.28 28.88 7.34
C THR A 16 -21.99 27.38 7.22
N ALA A 17 -22.51 26.75 6.18
CA ALA A 17 -21.99 25.49 5.74
C ALA A 17 -20.50 25.76 5.43
N ALA A 18 -19.62 25.42 6.34
CA ALA A 18 -18.23 25.23 6.02
C ALA A 18 -18.26 24.18 4.92
N ALA A 19 -18.00 24.57 3.69
CA ALA A 19 -17.72 23.63 2.63
C ALA A 19 -16.59 22.78 3.19
N SER A 20 -16.84 21.50 3.45
CA SER A 20 -15.77 20.60 3.84
C SER A 20 -14.77 20.65 2.70
N ALA A 21 -13.53 21.03 2.98
CA ALA A 21 -12.45 20.95 2.00
C ALA A 21 -12.52 19.56 1.37
N ALA A 22 -12.50 19.48 0.05
CA ALA A 22 -12.50 18.21 -0.62
C ALA A 22 -11.28 17.42 -0.14
N ALA A 23 -11.49 16.17 0.26
CA ALA A 23 -10.38 15.34 0.70
C ALA A 23 -9.46 15.08 -0.50
N TRP A 24 -8.16 15.22 -0.28
CA TRP A 24 -7.18 14.82 -1.30
C TRP A 24 -7.34 13.34 -1.59
N PRO A 25 -7.28 12.94 -2.88
CA PRO A 25 -7.28 11.53 -3.21
C PRO A 25 -6.02 10.87 -2.62
N GLN A 26 -6.18 9.68 -2.07
CA GLN A 26 -5.11 8.96 -1.36
C GLN A 26 -3.82 8.83 -2.19
N TRP A 27 -3.95 8.63 -3.51
CA TRP A 27 -2.80 8.56 -4.43
C TRP A 27 -1.98 9.86 -4.51
N ALA A 28 -2.53 11.00 -4.05
CA ALA A 28 -1.87 12.30 -4.07
C ALA A 28 -1.53 12.85 -2.66
N ASP A 29 -1.63 12.02 -1.62
CA ASP A 29 -1.37 12.46 -0.23
C ASP A 29 0.08 12.93 -0.03
N SER A 30 1.06 12.25 -0.64
CA SER A 30 2.46 12.68 -0.61
C SER A 30 2.65 14.05 -1.28
N ALA A 31 1.92 14.29 -2.38
CA ALA A 31 1.96 15.56 -3.09
C ALA A 31 1.32 16.69 -2.27
N ARG A 32 0.24 16.40 -1.54
CA ARG A 32 -0.36 17.34 -0.58
C ARG A 32 0.66 17.77 0.49
N VAL A 33 1.31 16.78 1.12
CA VAL A 33 2.34 17.06 2.15
C VAL A 33 3.49 17.88 1.58
N TRP A 34 3.95 17.54 0.37
CA TRP A 34 4.98 18.32 -0.32
C TRP A 34 4.52 19.75 -0.60
N ALA A 35 3.26 19.95 -1.07
CA ALA A 35 2.70 21.27 -1.33
C ALA A 35 2.62 22.14 -0.07
N GLU A 36 2.21 21.56 1.07
CA GLU A 36 2.23 22.23 2.37
C GLU A 36 3.63 22.66 2.79
N GLN A 37 4.62 21.78 2.63
CA GLN A 37 6.02 22.03 2.97
C GLN A 37 6.68 23.09 2.08
N ASN A 38 6.26 23.19 0.81
CA ASN A 38 6.76 24.15 -0.16
C ASN A 38 5.93 25.43 -0.24
N GLY A 39 4.98 25.63 0.68
CA GLY A 39 4.26 26.87 0.87
C GLY A 39 3.24 27.18 -0.24
N LEU A 40 2.67 26.16 -0.89
CA LEU A 40 1.56 26.36 -1.81
C LEU A 40 0.35 26.91 -1.04
N SER A 41 -0.34 27.86 -1.66
CA SER A 41 -1.46 28.58 -1.03
C SER A 41 -2.67 27.67 -0.76
N ASP A 42 -3.44 28.03 0.27
CA ASP A 42 -4.64 27.30 0.72
C ASP A 42 -5.64 27.00 -0.38
N VAL A 43 -5.74 27.84 -1.42
CA VAL A 43 -6.65 27.63 -2.54
C VAL A 43 -6.37 26.31 -3.27
N PHE A 44 -5.10 25.92 -3.37
CA PHE A 44 -4.69 24.64 -3.96
C PHE A 44 -4.85 23.51 -2.95
N LEU A 45 -4.41 23.71 -1.70
CA LEU A 45 -4.48 22.70 -0.65
C LEU A 45 -5.91 22.26 -0.32
N GLN A 46 -6.90 23.16 -0.42
CA GLN A 46 -8.30 22.88 -0.09
C GLN A 46 -9.14 22.43 -1.29
N SER A 47 -8.59 22.41 -2.50
CA SER A 47 -9.35 22.16 -3.74
C SER A 47 -8.62 21.20 -4.70
N PRO A 48 -8.36 19.94 -4.28
CA PRO A 48 -7.56 18.99 -5.07
C PRO A 48 -8.16 18.67 -6.45
N ASP A 49 -9.49 18.73 -6.60
CA ASP A 49 -10.21 18.44 -7.84
C ASP A 49 -10.47 19.66 -8.70
N MET A 50 -10.02 20.85 -8.28
CA MET A 50 -10.19 22.08 -9.06
C MET A 50 -9.42 22.00 -10.37
N LEU A 51 -10.08 22.37 -11.48
CA LEU A 51 -9.43 22.51 -12.79
C LEU A 51 -8.45 23.68 -12.76
N VAL A 52 -7.24 23.45 -13.25
CA VAL A 52 -6.16 24.43 -13.18
C VAL A 52 -6.17 25.35 -14.38
N THR A 53 -6.08 26.66 -14.11
CA THR A 53 -5.92 27.68 -15.15
C THR A 53 -4.45 28.02 -15.40
N ARG A 54 -4.16 28.74 -16.49
CA ARG A 54 -2.80 29.17 -16.84
C ARG A 54 -2.21 30.11 -15.77
N GLY A 55 -3.03 31.02 -15.21
CA GLY A 55 -2.61 31.90 -14.10
C GLY A 55 -2.27 31.09 -12.84
N GLN A 56 -3.11 30.14 -12.49
CA GLN A 56 -2.90 29.23 -11.36
C GLN A 56 -1.66 28.32 -11.57
N THR A 57 -1.40 27.88 -12.80
CA THR A 57 -0.17 27.13 -13.12
C THR A 57 1.08 27.96 -12.83
N ALA A 58 1.10 29.22 -13.29
CA ALA A 58 2.22 30.12 -12.99
C ALA A 58 2.35 30.37 -11.49
N GLN A 59 1.23 30.52 -10.77
CA GLN A 59 1.20 30.72 -9.32
C GLN A 59 1.77 29.52 -8.57
N MET A 60 1.34 28.27 -8.89
CA MET A 60 1.89 27.06 -8.26
C MET A 60 3.40 26.92 -8.48
N LEU A 61 3.88 27.16 -9.71
CA LEU A 61 5.33 27.14 -10.03
C LEU A 61 6.10 28.18 -9.23
N TYR A 62 5.56 29.39 -9.12
CA TYR A 62 6.19 30.51 -8.40
C TYR A 62 6.26 30.27 -6.90
N GLU A 63 5.15 29.78 -6.30
CA GLU A 63 5.08 29.41 -4.89
C GLU A 63 6.03 28.25 -4.57
N ALA A 64 6.02 27.18 -5.39
CA ALA A 64 6.93 26.05 -5.25
C ALA A 64 8.42 26.46 -5.33
N ALA A 65 8.72 27.52 -6.08
CA ALA A 65 10.08 28.10 -6.11
C ALA A 65 10.40 29.03 -4.92
N GLY A 66 9.51 29.10 -3.92
CA GLY A 66 9.69 29.93 -2.72
C GLY A 66 9.38 31.43 -2.96
N SER A 67 8.57 31.75 -3.95
CA SER A 67 8.10 33.11 -4.28
C SER A 67 9.24 34.14 -4.39
N PRO A 68 10.25 33.90 -5.25
CA PRO A 68 11.43 34.76 -5.34
C PRO A 68 11.09 36.19 -5.80
N ALA A 69 11.91 37.17 -5.44
CA ALA A 69 11.73 38.55 -5.86
C ALA A 69 11.79 38.68 -7.39
N VAL A 70 10.81 39.39 -7.97
CA VAL A 70 10.69 39.58 -9.42
C VAL A 70 11.15 40.99 -9.79
N SER A 71 12.15 41.08 -10.69
CA SER A 71 12.66 42.36 -11.22
C SER A 71 12.38 42.59 -12.70
N ALA A 72 11.86 41.55 -13.40
CA ALA A 72 11.48 41.65 -14.81
C ALA A 72 10.16 42.41 -14.98
N GLU A 73 9.91 42.96 -16.17
CA GLU A 73 8.64 43.55 -16.55
C GLU A 73 7.66 42.46 -17.00
N LEU A 74 6.36 42.64 -16.69
CA LEU A 74 5.31 41.73 -17.12
C LEU A 74 5.13 41.84 -18.65
N PRO A 75 5.34 40.75 -19.42
CA PRO A 75 5.34 40.80 -20.87
C PRO A 75 3.94 40.71 -21.53
N PHE A 76 2.87 40.71 -20.73
CA PHE A 76 1.48 40.48 -21.21
C PHE A 76 0.52 41.52 -20.65
N ASP A 77 -0.46 41.95 -21.49
CA ASP A 77 -1.38 43.03 -21.17
C ASP A 77 -2.64 42.59 -20.41
N ASP A 78 -2.94 41.29 -20.35
CA ASP A 78 -4.18 40.70 -19.84
C ASP A 78 -4.05 39.98 -18.51
N VAL A 79 -2.92 40.14 -17.83
CA VAL A 79 -2.68 39.43 -16.56
C VAL A 79 -3.16 40.26 -15.38
N PRO A 80 -4.10 39.75 -14.56
CA PRO A 80 -4.52 40.39 -13.31
C PRO A 80 -3.37 40.55 -12.32
N GLU A 81 -3.44 41.57 -11.47
CA GLU A 81 -2.43 41.89 -10.48
C GLU A 81 -2.14 40.66 -9.56
N ALA A 82 -3.18 39.88 -9.27
CA ALA A 82 -3.04 38.64 -8.44
C ALA A 82 -2.05 37.62 -9.01
N TYR A 83 -1.86 37.55 -10.32
CA TYR A 83 -0.93 36.65 -10.99
C TYR A 83 0.30 37.36 -11.56
N ALA A 84 0.39 38.69 -11.46
CA ALA A 84 1.42 39.46 -12.13
C ALA A 84 2.84 39.01 -11.78
N ALA A 85 3.15 38.86 -10.49
CA ALA A 85 4.48 38.41 -10.03
C ALA A 85 4.80 36.98 -10.52
N ALA A 86 3.84 36.07 -10.38
CA ALA A 86 4.00 34.67 -10.76
C ALA A 86 4.18 34.49 -12.27
N VAL A 87 3.36 35.16 -13.08
CA VAL A 87 3.46 35.08 -14.54
C VAL A 87 4.74 35.75 -15.05
N THR A 88 5.13 36.89 -14.46
CA THR A 88 6.39 37.56 -14.81
C THR A 88 7.58 36.65 -14.52
N TRP A 89 7.62 36.04 -13.33
CA TRP A 89 8.69 35.12 -12.96
C TRP A 89 8.71 33.88 -13.88
N ALA A 90 7.57 33.25 -14.11
CA ALA A 90 7.48 32.05 -14.94
C ALA A 90 7.86 32.32 -16.41
N ALA A 91 7.52 33.49 -16.94
CA ALA A 91 7.94 33.92 -18.28
C ALA A 91 9.44 34.21 -18.36
N ALA A 92 10.00 34.94 -17.39
CA ALA A 92 11.42 35.24 -17.31
C ALA A 92 12.31 33.99 -17.19
N ASN A 93 11.78 32.92 -16.54
CA ASN A 93 12.47 31.63 -16.40
C ASN A 93 12.11 30.62 -17.51
N GLY A 94 11.36 31.01 -18.53
CA GLY A 94 11.07 30.20 -19.70
C GLY A 94 10.00 29.10 -19.50
N PHE A 95 9.35 29.02 -18.34
CA PHE A 95 8.29 28.05 -18.09
C PHE A 95 7.05 28.31 -18.96
N VAL A 96 6.63 29.56 -19.04
CA VAL A 96 5.42 29.94 -19.75
C VAL A 96 5.67 30.92 -20.89
N GLN A 97 4.80 30.89 -21.88
CA GLN A 97 4.83 31.77 -23.05
C GLN A 97 3.42 32.28 -23.32
N GLY A 98 3.34 33.46 -23.94
CA GLY A 98 2.08 34.00 -24.48
C GLY A 98 1.66 33.26 -25.75
N THR A 99 0.48 33.63 -26.24
CA THR A 99 -0.13 33.05 -27.45
C THR A 99 0.31 33.70 -28.75
N GLY A 100 1.23 34.67 -28.70
CA GLY A 100 1.80 35.37 -29.86
C GLY A 100 1.08 36.67 -30.22
N ASP A 101 -0.01 37.02 -29.53
CA ASP A 101 -0.80 38.23 -29.68
C ASP A 101 -0.57 39.27 -28.54
N GLY A 102 0.46 39.06 -27.71
CA GLY A 102 0.77 39.91 -26.55
C GLY A 102 -0.01 39.54 -25.29
N ARG A 103 -0.82 38.49 -25.34
CA ARG A 103 -1.64 38.03 -24.23
C ARG A 103 -1.21 36.71 -23.64
N TYR A 104 -1.57 36.49 -22.36
CA TYR A 104 -1.30 35.29 -21.60
C TYR A 104 -2.53 34.37 -21.41
N TYR A 105 -3.72 34.95 -21.37
CA TYR A 105 -4.99 34.28 -21.08
C TYR A 105 -5.00 33.53 -19.76
N PRO A 106 -4.84 34.21 -18.61
CA PRO A 106 -4.65 33.61 -17.30
C PRO A 106 -5.81 32.71 -16.84
N ASP A 107 -7.05 32.98 -17.32
CA ASP A 107 -8.25 32.21 -16.94
C ASP A 107 -8.48 30.98 -17.83
N SER A 108 -7.69 30.78 -18.87
CA SER A 108 -7.82 29.60 -19.73
C SER A 108 -7.37 28.36 -18.97
N LEU A 109 -8.16 27.28 -19.07
CA LEU A 109 -7.82 25.99 -18.49
C LEU A 109 -6.58 25.39 -19.18
N VAL A 110 -5.79 24.63 -18.41
CA VAL A 110 -4.58 23.97 -18.90
C VAL A 110 -4.85 22.49 -19.11
N THR A 111 -4.51 21.99 -20.28
CA THR A 111 -4.55 20.56 -20.58
C THR A 111 -3.31 19.85 -20.04
N ARG A 112 -3.38 18.54 -19.91
CA ARG A 112 -2.26 17.71 -19.44
C ARG A 112 -1.03 17.85 -20.34
N GLN A 113 -1.19 17.87 -21.67
CA GLN A 113 -0.08 18.10 -22.60
C GLN A 113 0.52 19.52 -22.52
N GLU A 114 -0.31 20.54 -22.20
CA GLU A 114 0.19 21.91 -21.96
C GLU A 114 0.99 21.99 -20.67
N PHE A 115 0.52 21.35 -19.60
CA PHE A 115 1.25 21.28 -18.33
C PHE A 115 2.58 20.53 -18.49
N ALA A 116 2.58 19.40 -19.21
CA ALA A 116 3.81 18.69 -19.57
C ALA A 116 4.79 19.58 -20.33
N ALA A 117 4.31 20.38 -21.31
CA ALA A 117 5.14 21.30 -22.06
C ALA A 117 5.71 22.44 -21.20
N ILE A 118 5.00 22.88 -20.17
CA ILE A 118 5.48 23.87 -19.21
C ILE A 118 6.65 23.29 -18.40
N LEU A 119 6.50 22.09 -17.83
CA LEU A 119 7.57 21.43 -17.07
C LEU A 119 8.78 21.09 -17.95
N TYR A 120 8.54 20.59 -19.15
CA TYR A 120 9.60 20.26 -20.12
C TYR A 120 10.47 21.48 -20.47
N ARG A 121 9.84 22.65 -20.69
CA ARG A 121 10.58 23.91 -20.93
C ARG A 121 11.35 24.35 -19.69
N GLY A 122 10.75 24.25 -18.50
CA GLY A 122 11.41 24.56 -17.24
C GLY A 122 12.66 23.70 -17.00
N ALA A 123 12.64 22.45 -17.45
CA ALA A 123 13.78 21.54 -17.42
C ALA A 123 14.83 21.80 -18.53
N GLY A 124 14.67 22.86 -19.35
CA GLY A 124 15.59 23.17 -20.44
C GLY A 124 15.38 22.34 -21.70
N SER A 125 14.23 21.70 -21.86
CA SER A 125 13.86 20.88 -23.03
C SER A 125 14.85 19.75 -23.33
N PRO A 126 15.06 18.81 -22.39
CA PRO A 126 16.01 17.70 -22.54
C PRO A 126 15.68 16.80 -23.73
N ASP A 127 16.65 15.99 -24.19
CA ASP A 127 16.41 15.03 -25.26
C ASP A 127 15.38 13.96 -24.83
N ALA A 128 14.28 13.87 -25.56
CA ALA A 128 13.20 12.93 -25.33
C ALA A 128 13.17 11.77 -26.35
N SER A 129 14.18 11.65 -27.20
CA SER A 129 14.22 10.69 -28.31
C SER A 129 14.25 9.21 -27.85
N SER A 130 14.76 8.94 -26.66
CA SER A 130 14.82 7.61 -26.05
C SER A 130 13.47 7.12 -25.48
N TYR A 131 12.53 8.02 -25.26
CA TYR A 131 11.23 7.69 -24.65
C TYR A 131 10.13 7.45 -25.71
N THR A 132 9.15 6.61 -25.40
CA THR A 132 8.06 6.27 -26.31
C THR A 132 6.69 6.39 -25.61
N LEU A 133 5.66 6.69 -26.40
CA LEU A 133 4.26 6.66 -25.96
C LEU A 133 3.50 5.43 -26.51
N ALA A 134 4.21 4.45 -27.08
CA ALA A 134 3.59 3.33 -27.80
C ALA A 134 2.68 2.44 -26.94
N GLY A 135 2.76 2.53 -25.60
CA GLY A 135 1.88 1.81 -24.68
C GLY A 135 0.49 2.43 -24.48
N TYR A 136 0.24 3.63 -25.06
CA TYR A 136 -1.02 4.34 -24.85
C TYR A 136 -1.87 4.38 -26.11
N THR A 137 -3.15 4.05 -25.94
CA THR A 137 -4.12 3.95 -27.08
C THR A 137 -4.43 5.31 -27.70
N ASP A 138 -4.30 6.38 -26.93
CA ASP A 138 -4.56 7.76 -27.35
C ASP A 138 -3.28 8.56 -27.66
N GLN A 139 -2.13 7.91 -27.85
CA GLN A 139 -0.88 8.58 -28.19
C GLN A 139 -0.98 9.50 -29.42
N ASN A 140 -1.84 9.17 -30.39
CA ASN A 140 -2.06 9.97 -31.59
C ASN A 140 -2.88 11.26 -31.33
N SER A 141 -3.47 11.42 -30.15
CA SER A 141 -4.15 12.65 -29.72
C SER A 141 -3.17 13.67 -29.12
N VAL A 142 -1.92 13.30 -28.94
CA VAL A 142 -0.87 14.24 -28.52
C VAL A 142 -0.57 15.20 -29.66
N ALA A 143 -0.69 16.49 -29.41
CA ALA A 143 -0.34 17.51 -30.42
C ALA A 143 1.15 17.47 -30.75
N GLY A 144 1.52 17.64 -32.02
CA GLY A 144 2.92 17.54 -32.45
C GLY A 144 3.89 18.45 -31.72
N TRP A 145 3.43 19.62 -31.28
CA TRP A 145 4.23 20.55 -30.45
C TRP A 145 4.49 20.04 -29.03
N ALA A 146 3.65 19.15 -28.51
CA ALA A 146 3.73 18.60 -27.16
C ALA A 146 4.39 17.21 -27.13
N GLU A 147 4.68 16.59 -28.28
CA GLU A 147 5.12 15.20 -28.38
C GLU A 147 6.38 14.93 -27.54
N ASN A 148 7.42 15.75 -27.68
CA ASN A 148 8.65 15.59 -26.90
C ASN A 148 8.42 15.81 -25.40
N ALA A 149 7.59 16.79 -25.03
CA ALA A 149 7.25 17.05 -23.64
C ALA A 149 6.49 15.88 -23.00
N MET A 150 5.52 15.32 -23.73
CA MET A 150 4.75 14.16 -23.27
C MET A 150 5.65 12.90 -23.17
N ARG A 151 6.51 12.65 -24.17
CA ARG A 151 7.48 11.55 -24.12
C ARG A 151 8.39 11.67 -22.90
N TRP A 152 8.94 12.87 -22.68
CA TRP A 152 9.82 13.13 -21.55
C TRP A 152 9.09 12.98 -20.20
N CYS A 153 7.94 13.62 -20.01
CA CYS A 153 7.19 13.52 -18.76
C CYS A 153 6.74 12.10 -18.43
N VAL A 154 6.37 11.32 -19.45
CA VAL A 154 5.97 9.90 -19.25
C VAL A 154 7.21 9.03 -19.03
N GLY A 155 8.26 9.23 -19.81
CA GLY A 155 9.48 8.43 -19.75
C GLY A 155 10.30 8.63 -18.46
N THR A 156 10.20 9.82 -17.84
CA THR A 156 10.81 10.13 -16.55
C THR A 156 9.86 9.88 -15.37
N GLY A 157 8.63 9.43 -15.62
CA GLY A 157 7.66 9.19 -14.54
C GLY A 157 7.01 10.45 -13.96
N LEU A 158 7.27 11.64 -14.50
CA LEU A 158 6.63 12.88 -14.07
C LEU A 158 5.11 12.84 -14.29
N MET A 159 4.68 12.20 -15.37
CA MET A 159 3.27 12.06 -15.72
C MET A 159 2.91 10.59 -15.95
N ASN A 160 1.90 10.11 -15.24
CA ASN A 160 1.28 8.82 -15.50
C ASN A 160 0.00 8.98 -16.32
N GLY A 161 -0.45 7.91 -16.98
CA GLY A 161 -1.76 7.87 -17.62
C GLY A 161 -2.91 8.01 -16.61
N ARG A 162 -4.08 8.46 -17.06
CA ARG A 162 -5.32 8.40 -16.25
C ARG A 162 -5.90 7.00 -16.16
N ALA A 163 -5.48 6.11 -17.07
CA ALA A 163 -5.68 4.68 -17.01
C ALA A 163 -4.41 3.99 -17.53
N ALA A 164 -4.33 2.67 -17.40
CA ALA A 164 -3.15 1.90 -17.77
C ALA A 164 -2.68 2.14 -19.22
N ASP A 165 -3.62 2.42 -20.12
CA ASP A 165 -3.38 2.64 -21.55
C ASP A 165 -3.89 3.98 -22.09
N LEU A 166 -4.21 4.96 -21.20
CA LEU A 166 -4.83 6.24 -21.58
C LEU A 166 -4.08 7.41 -20.95
N LEU A 167 -3.45 8.25 -21.79
CA LEU A 167 -2.75 9.48 -21.36
C LEU A 167 -3.69 10.65 -21.08
N ALA A 168 -4.78 10.76 -21.84
CA ALA A 168 -5.70 11.89 -21.87
C ALA A 168 -4.99 13.25 -22.11
N PRO A 169 -4.19 13.43 -23.19
CA PRO A 169 -3.36 14.62 -23.39
C PRO A 169 -4.16 15.92 -23.48
N GLU A 170 -5.36 15.88 -24.06
CA GLU A 170 -6.30 17.03 -24.20
C GLU A 170 -7.17 17.21 -22.95
N GLY A 171 -7.14 16.27 -22.01
CA GLY A 171 -7.88 16.39 -20.74
C GLY A 171 -7.33 17.53 -19.89
N THR A 172 -8.22 18.35 -19.32
CA THR A 172 -7.82 19.41 -18.38
C THR A 172 -7.19 18.81 -17.14
N ILE A 173 -6.08 19.40 -16.67
CA ILE A 173 -5.40 18.98 -15.46
C ILE A 173 -6.12 19.53 -14.22
N ILE A 174 -6.18 18.74 -13.14
CA ILE A 174 -6.66 19.14 -11.81
C ILE A 174 -5.50 19.44 -10.86
N VAL A 175 -5.79 20.14 -9.77
CA VAL A 175 -4.77 20.55 -8.78
C VAL A 175 -3.96 19.37 -8.26
N SER A 176 -4.60 18.28 -7.85
CA SER A 176 -3.89 17.11 -7.32
C SER A 176 -2.94 16.46 -8.33
N GLU A 177 -3.32 16.39 -9.63
CA GLU A 177 -2.45 15.93 -10.71
C GLU A 177 -1.27 16.90 -10.93
N ALA A 178 -1.54 18.22 -10.97
CA ALA A 178 -0.52 19.24 -11.17
C ALA A 178 0.51 19.25 -10.04
N VAL A 179 0.05 19.22 -8.80
CA VAL A 179 0.92 19.20 -7.61
C VAL A 179 1.75 17.91 -7.54
N MET A 180 1.17 16.76 -7.91
CA MET A 180 1.93 15.50 -8.02
C MET A 180 3.06 15.62 -9.04
N MET A 181 2.79 16.21 -10.19
CA MET A 181 3.81 16.43 -11.21
C MET A 181 4.89 17.43 -10.75
N LEU A 182 4.52 18.47 -10.01
CA LEU A 182 5.48 19.42 -9.43
C LEU A 182 6.35 18.75 -8.36
N GLN A 183 5.77 17.95 -7.49
CA GLN A 183 6.51 17.16 -6.51
C GLN A 183 7.54 16.27 -7.20
N ARG A 184 7.15 15.53 -8.24
CA ARG A 184 8.04 14.67 -9.00
C ARG A 184 9.11 15.46 -9.73
N ALA A 185 8.76 16.61 -10.32
CA ALA A 185 9.72 17.49 -10.97
C ALA A 185 10.73 18.10 -9.99
N ASP A 186 10.33 18.40 -8.77
CA ASP A 186 11.22 18.84 -7.70
C ASP A 186 12.18 17.71 -7.29
N GLN A 187 11.71 16.49 -7.26
CA GLN A 187 12.51 15.28 -7.02
C GLN A 187 13.45 14.97 -8.19
N ASP A 188 12.98 15.06 -9.46
CA ASP A 188 13.79 14.88 -10.68
C ASP A 188 14.76 16.05 -10.93
N GLY A 189 14.37 17.28 -10.60
CA GLY A 189 15.25 18.45 -10.66
C GLY A 189 16.48 18.32 -9.75
N SER A 190 16.41 17.42 -8.77
CA SER A 190 17.58 16.99 -7.99
C SER A 190 18.51 16.03 -8.75
N GLU A 191 18.06 15.41 -9.87
CA GLU A 191 18.91 14.54 -10.70
C GLU A 191 19.74 15.29 -11.74
N SER A 192 19.42 16.53 -12.11
CA SER A 192 20.27 17.37 -12.98
C SER A 192 21.46 18.03 -12.24
N GLY A 193 21.53 17.86 -10.92
CA GLY A 193 22.67 18.09 -10.06
C GLY A 193 22.61 17.09 -8.93
N GLU A 194 23.26 15.93 -9.08
CA GLU A 194 23.41 14.95 -7.99
C GLU A 194 23.73 15.70 -6.71
N GLN A 195 22.76 15.84 -5.81
CA GLN A 195 22.99 16.48 -4.52
C GLN A 195 24.01 15.62 -3.77
N THR A 196 25.25 16.09 -3.75
CA THR A 196 26.30 15.42 -2.99
C THR A 196 26.28 15.94 -1.56
N VAL A 197 26.02 15.05 -0.62
CA VAL A 197 26.04 15.34 0.82
C VAL A 197 27.35 14.80 1.39
N SER A 198 28.15 15.66 2.02
CA SER A 198 29.32 15.22 2.77
C SER A 198 28.91 14.58 4.07
N VAL A 199 29.38 13.35 4.32
CA VAL A 199 29.10 12.60 5.55
C VAL A 199 30.39 12.28 6.28
N SER A 200 30.33 12.32 7.60
CA SER A 200 31.45 12.06 8.51
C SER A 200 31.26 10.78 9.34
N SER A 201 30.09 10.16 9.27
CA SER A 201 29.79 8.92 9.98
C SER A 201 28.77 8.04 9.21
N LEU A 202 28.75 6.76 9.55
CA LEU A 202 27.73 5.81 9.06
C LEU A 202 26.33 6.16 9.58
N ASP A 203 26.20 6.77 10.74
CA ASP A 203 24.93 7.21 11.30
C ASP A 203 24.29 8.34 10.47
N GLU A 204 25.10 9.23 9.89
CA GLU A 204 24.62 10.24 8.97
C GLU A 204 24.09 9.60 7.68
N ILE A 205 24.78 8.58 7.14
CA ILE A 205 24.28 7.81 6.00
C ILE A 205 22.95 7.13 6.36
N LYS A 206 22.87 6.43 7.52
CA LYS A 206 21.64 5.80 7.98
C LYS A 206 20.48 6.80 8.05
N THR A 207 20.73 7.99 8.59
CA THR A 207 19.72 9.05 8.69
C THR A 207 19.20 9.47 7.33
N GLN A 208 20.09 9.69 6.35
CA GLN A 208 19.71 10.06 4.99
C GLN A 208 18.97 8.94 4.25
N LEU A 209 19.40 7.68 4.41
CA LEU A 209 18.69 6.51 3.86
C LEU A 209 17.28 6.40 4.46
N THR A 210 17.14 6.58 5.78
CA THR A 210 15.85 6.57 6.46
C THR A 210 14.91 7.65 5.92
N GLN A 211 15.42 8.88 5.76
CA GLN A 211 14.66 9.99 5.19
C GLN A 211 14.25 9.73 3.73
N ALA A 212 15.15 9.16 2.93
CA ALA A 212 14.87 8.82 1.54
C ALA A 212 13.77 7.75 1.43
N VAL A 213 13.90 6.65 2.18
CA VAL A 213 12.89 5.57 2.20
C VAL A 213 11.55 6.09 2.68
N SER A 214 11.48 6.78 3.81
CA SER A 214 10.22 7.31 4.34
C SER A 214 9.50 8.26 3.38
N ALA A 215 10.25 9.00 2.57
CA ALA A 215 9.75 9.92 1.55
C ALA A 215 9.53 9.25 0.17
N VAL A 216 9.78 7.94 0.05
CA VAL A 216 9.69 7.18 -1.23
C VAL A 216 10.50 7.86 -2.34
N ARG A 217 11.76 8.20 -2.05
CA ARG A 217 12.67 8.88 -3.00
C ARG A 217 14.05 8.24 -2.97
N GLN A 218 14.88 8.55 -3.97
CA GLN A 218 16.28 8.14 -3.97
C GLN A 218 17.08 8.96 -2.94
N PRO A 219 18.06 8.36 -2.25
CA PRO A 219 18.95 9.08 -1.37
C PRO A 219 19.94 9.98 -2.18
N PRO A 220 20.51 11.01 -1.54
CA PRO A 220 21.57 11.79 -2.18
C PRO A 220 22.82 10.94 -2.42
N VAL A 221 23.72 11.42 -3.29
CA VAL A 221 25.07 10.89 -3.39
C VAL A 221 25.86 11.33 -2.15
N PHE A 222 26.58 10.42 -1.52
CA PHE A 222 27.38 10.73 -0.34
C PHE A 222 28.85 10.95 -0.72
N SER A 223 29.41 12.11 -0.38
CA SER A 223 30.85 12.28 -0.34
C SER A 223 31.36 11.72 0.98
N VAL A 224 32.14 10.65 0.93
CA VAL A 224 32.64 9.91 2.08
C VAL A 224 34.09 10.20 2.43
N ALA A 225 34.65 11.29 1.88
CA ALA A 225 36.04 11.68 2.12
C ALA A 225 36.37 11.95 3.60
N SER A 226 35.39 12.25 4.42
CA SER A 226 35.52 12.50 5.86
C SER A 226 35.30 11.28 6.74
N LEU A 227 34.97 10.10 6.17
CA LEU A 227 34.88 8.87 6.94
C LEU A 227 36.26 8.38 7.37
N ALA A 228 36.34 7.86 8.60
CA ALA A 228 37.61 7.39 9.17
C ALA A 228 38.11 6.11 8.50
N ASP A 229 37.20 5.26 8.03
CA ASP A 229 37.49 4.01 7.32
C ASP A 229 36.43 3.76 6.24
N THR A 230 36.85 3.42 5.03
CA THR A 230 36.00 3.07 3.90
C THR A 230 36.29 1.69 3.32
N SER A 231 37.14 0.90 3.98
CA SER A 231 37.59 -0.40 3.47
C SER A 231 36.47 -1.44 3.29
N ASN A 232 35.42 -1.35 4.10
CA ASN A 232 34.25 -2.24 4.05
C ASN A 232 32.93 -1.46 3.79
N LEU A 233 33.01 -0.26 3.28
CA LEU A 233 31.90 0.70 3.24
C LEU A 233 30.61 0.12 2.61
N GLN A 234 30.71 -0.63 1.51
CA GLN A 234 29.53 -1.24 0.87
C GLN A 234 28.87 -2.27 1.78
N ILE A 235 29.66 -3.08 2.50
CA ILE A 235 29.13 -4.06 3.47
C ILE A 235 28.50 -3.33 4.65
N ASP A 236 29.13 -2.29 5.16
CA ASP A 236 28.62 -1.51 6.29
C ASP A 236 27.30 -0.84 5.93
N VAL A 237 27.19 -0.24 4.74
CA VAL A 237 25.96 0.37 4.24
C VAL A 237 24.85 -0.66 3.99
N GLN A 238 25.19 -1.85 3.48
CA GLN A 238 24.22 -2.94 3.37
C GLN A 238 23.70 -3.37 4.75
N ASN A 239 24.58 -3.42 5.75
CA ASN A 239 24.17 -3.74 7.13
C ASN A 239 23.28 -2.64 7.73
N LEU A 240 23.55 -1.36 7.45
CA LEU A 240 22.69 -0.24 7.85
C LEU A 240 21.28 -0.37 7.25
N TYR A 241 21.19 -0.72 5.97
CA TYR A 241 19.90 -0.92 5.31
C TYR A 241 19.13 -2.11 5.92
N ASN A 242 19.80 -3.23 6.16
CA ASN A 242 19.17 -4.39 6.81
C ASN A 242 18.68 -4.04 8.23
N ALA A 243 19.47 -3.28 8.98
CA ALA A 243 19.09 -2.77 10.29
C ALA A 243 17.88 -1.81 10.20
N LEU A 244 17.87 -0.91 9.22
CA LEU A 244 16.76 -0.01 8.94
C LEU A 244 15.45 -0.78 8.72
N LEU A 245 15.44 -1.79 7.86
CA LEU A 245 14.25 -2.60 7.59
C LEU A 245 13.84 -3.48 8.78
N SER A 246 14.76 -3.82 9.66
CA SER A 246 14.47 -4.54 10.90
C SER A 246 13.85 -3.63 11.96
N GLU A 247 14.36 -2.39 12.08
CA GLU A 247 13.84 -1.37 13.00
C GLU A 247 12.50 -0.79 12.52
N HIS A 248 12.32 -0.70 11.20
CA HIS A 248 11.17 -0.12 10.50
C HIS A 248 10.60 -1.11 9.46
N PRO A 249 9.90 -2.17 9.91
CA PRO A 249 9.32 -3.16 9.00
C PRO A 249 8.33 -2.57 7.98
N GLU A 250 7.73 -1.42 8.30
CA GLU A 250 6.85 -0.67 7.41
C GLU A 250 7.55 -0.13 6.15
N TYR A 251 8.88 -0.11 6.12
CA TYR A 251 9.68 0.37 4.98
C TYR A 251 10.09 -0.73 4.00
N LYS A 252 9.67 -1.97 4.19
CA LYS A 252 10.00 -3.11 3.31
C LYS A 252 9.49 -2.96 1.88
N TYR A 253 8.69 -1.95 1.59
CA TYR A 253 8.33 -1.56 0.23
C TYR A 253 9.49 -0.95 -0.57
N ALA A 254 10.56 -0.51 0.10
CA ALA A 254 11.84 -0.24 -0.54
C ALA A 254 12.64 -1.55 -0.54
N TYR A 255 12.99 -2.03 -1.71
CA TYR A 255 13.68 -3.30 -1.87
C TYR A 255 14.85 -3.14 -2.85
N ASP A 256 15.67 -4.20 -3.03
CA ASP A 256 16.78 -4.25 -4.00
C ASP A 256 17.67 -2.99 -3.97
N MET A 257 18.23 -2.67 -2.78
CA MET A 257 19.17 -1.57 -2.68
C MET A 257 20.48 -1.89 -3.42
N GLN A 258 20.79 -1.10 -4.44
CA GLN A 258 22.06 -1.14 -5.16
C GLN A 258 23.05 -0.16 -4.54
N ILE A 259 24.30 -0.57 -4.38
CA ILE A 259 25.35 0.24 -3.78
C ILE A 259 26.54 0.33 -4.76
N ASP A 260 26.86 1.53 -5.19
CA ASP A 260 28.07 1.85 -5.97
C ASP A 260 28.98 2.77 -5.17
N TYR A 261 30.26 2.39 -5.06
CA TYR A 261 31.29 3.21 -4.41
C TYR A 261 32.49 3.39 -5.33
N ALA A 262 32.68 4.61 -5.80
CA ALA A 262 33.77 4.97 -6.67
C ALA A 262 34.26 6.42 -6.41
N ASN A 263 35.55 6.66 -6.49
CA ASN A 263 36.16 7.99 -6.42
C ASN A 263 35.76 8.83 -5.17
N GLY A 264 35.55 8.16 -4.02
CA GLY A 264 35.13 8.82 -2.78
C GLY A 264 33.67 9.23 -2.75
N LEU A 265 32.88 8.77 -3.72
CA LEU A 265 31.44 8.96 -3.80
C LEU A 265 30.71 7.60 -3.62
N LEU A 266 29.75 7.59 -2.71
CA LEU A 266 28.89 6.45 -2.46
C LEU A 266 27.48 6.77 -3.00
N ARG A 267 26.96 5.91 -3.87
CA ARG A 267 25.59 5.94 -4.38
C ARG A 267 24.81 4.77 -3.85
N CYS A 268 23.61 5.02 -3.36
CA CYS A 268 22.63 4.02 -3.00
C CYS A 268 21.38 4.26 -3.83
N THR A 269 20.85 3.21 -4.46
CA THR A 269 19.61 3.30 -5.23
C THR A 269 18.63 2.27 -4.70
N PHE A 270 17.38 2.66 -4.49
CA PHE A 270 16.29 1.75 -4.07
C PHE A 270 15.36 1.46 -5.22
N SER A 271 14.92 0.21 -5.31
CA SER A 271 13.68 -0.13 -6.00
C SER A 271 12.52 -0.01 -5.02
N TYR A 272 11.42 0.60 -5.45
CA TYR A 272 10.22 0.75 -4.64
C TYR A 272 9.07 -0.05 -5.23
N MET A 273 8.29 -0.71 -4.37
CA MET A 273 7.11 -1.43 -4.83
C MET A 273 6.09 -0.45 -5.44
N PRO A 274 5.50 -0.78 -6.60
CA PRO A 274 4.61 0.10 -7.36
C PRO A 274 3.40 0.64 -6.59
N TYR A 275 2.92 -0.04 -5.56
CA TYR A 275 1.81 0.44 -4.76
C TYR A 275 2.15 1.69 -3.92
N ARG A 276 3.44 1.98 -3.71
CA ARG A 276 3.93 3.18 -3.01
C ARG A 276 4.21 4.33 -3.97
N THR A 277 4.66 4.04 -5.18
CA THR A 277 5.03 5.05 -6.19
C THR A 277 3.91 5.31 -7.20
N GLY A 278 3.02 4.34 -7.40
CA GLY A 278 2.03 4.34 -8.49
C GLY A 278 2.60 3.82 -9.82
N ASP A 279 3.86 3.46 -9.91
CA ASP A 279 4.60 3.16 -11.14
C ASP A 279 4.45 1.69 -11.55
N TYR A 280 3.22 1.24 -11.76
CA TYR A 280 2.99 -0.06 -12.36
C TYR A 280 3.43 -0.07 -13.83
N PRO A 281 3.98 -1.18 -14.35
CA PRO A 281 4.36 -1.28 -15.75
C PRO A 281 3.21 -0.90 -16.68
N ALA A 282 3.54 -0.25 -17.82
CA ALA A 282 2.54 0.12 -18.82
C ALA A 282 1.76 -1.12 -19.28
N GLY A 283 0.43 -1.04 -19.28
CA GLY A 283 -0.43 -2.17 -19.63
C GLY A 283 -0.55 -3.25 -18.54
N PHE A 284 -0.04 -3.03 -17.34
CA PHE A 284 -0.15 -3.99 -16.24
C PHE A 284 -1.61 -4.30 -15.92
N GLN A 285 -1.96 -5.58 -15.97
CA GLN A 285 -3.27 -6.12 -15.64
C GLN A 285 -3.15 -6.94 -14.37
N GLY A 286 -3.66 -6.45 -13.25
CA GLY A 286 -3.69 -7.13 -11.96
C GLY A 286 -5.02 -6.89 -11.25
N GLU A 287 -5.47 -7.86 -10.48
CA GLU A 287 -6.65 -7.70 -9.63
C GLU A 287 -6.40 -6.62 -8.58
N ASN A 288 -7.37 -5.72 -8.39
CA ASN A 288 -7.27 -4.69 -7.36
C ASN A 288 -7.45 -5.31 -5.97
N VAL A 289 -6.54 -4.96 -5.06
CA VAL A 289 -6.53 -5.41 -3.67
C VAL A 289 -6.40 -4.19 -2.77
N ALA A 290 -7.44 -3.91 -1.99
CA ALA A 290 -7.49 -2.77 -1.07
C ALA A 290 -7.41 -3.18 0.41
N SER A 291 -7.57 -4.47 0.72
CA SER A 291 -7.57 -4.99 2.08
C SER A 291 -6.84 -6.32 2.21
N LEU A 292 -6.49 -6.69 3.44
CA LEU A 292 -5.88 -8.01 3.73
C LEU A 292 -6.85 -9.16 3.42
N GLN A 293 -8.16 -8.95 3.57
CA GLN A 293 -9.19 -9.94 3.25
C GLN A 293 -9.30 -10.18 1.75
N GLU A 294 -9.31 -9.10 0.95
CA GLU A 294 -9.27 -9.22 -0.52
C GLU A 294 -8.01 -9.95 -0.96
N LEU A 295 -6.87 -9.67 -0.33
CA LEU A 295 -5.61 -10.36 -0.63
C LEU A 295 -5.70 -11.87 -0.35
N ILE A 296 -6.28 -12.26 0.81
CA ILE A 296 -6.51 -13.66 1.17
C ILE A 296 -7.45 -14.31 0.15
N GLN A 297 -8.55 -13.64 -0.19
CA GLN A 297 -9.54 -14.16 -1.14
C GLN A 297 -8.95 -14.33 -2.55
N THR A 298 -8.20 -13.34 -3.03
CA THR A 298 -7.48 -13.45 -4.32
C THR A 298 -6.52 -14.63 -4.30
N ALA A 299 -5.76 -14.82 -3.21
CA ALA A 299 -4.88 -15.98 -3.10
C ALA A 299 -5.64 -17.32 -3.19
N TRP A 300 -6.76 -17.47 -2.49
CA TRP A 300 -7.60 -18.68 -2.56
C TRP A 300 -8.11 -18.96 -3.98
N THR A 301 -8.44 -17.92 -4.74
CA THR A 301 -8.98 -18.03 -6.10
C THR A 301 -7.94 -18.57 -7.10
N HIS A 302 -6.66 -18.26 -6.86
CA HIS A 302 -5.58 -18.51 -7.83
C HIS A 302 -4.58 -19.62 -7.42
N LEU A 303 -4.89 -20.45 -6.42
CA LEU A 303 -3.97 -21.49 -5.92
C LEU A 303 -3.50 -22.49 -6.99
N ALA A 304 -4.27 -22.66 -8.07
CA ALA A 304 -3.91 -23.53 -9.18
C ALA A 304 -2.81 -22.94 -10.09
N GLU A 305 -2.57 -21.65 -10.00
CA GLU A 305 -1.60 -20.92 -10.83
C GLU A 305 -0.20 -20.90 -10.19
N GLU A 306 0.81 -20.48 -10.93
CA GLU A 306 2.16 -20.23 -10.39
C GLU A 306 2.23 -18.86 -9.71
N SER A 307 1.52 -17.88 -10.29
CA SER A 307 1.40 -16.53 -9.76
C SER A 307 0.10 -15.88 -10.24
N ALA A 308 -0.42 -14.95 -9.44
CA ALA A 308 -1.55 -14.10 -9.78
C ALA A 308 -1.12 -12.63 -9.73
N PRO A 309 -1.20 -11.87 -10.82
CA PRO A 309 -0.87 -10.46 -10.81
C PRO A 309 -1.91 -9.67 -10.00
N ILE A 310 -1.45 -8.81 -9.11
CA ILE A 310 -2.29 -7.97 -8.26
C ILE A 310 -1.86 -6.50 -8.31
N ARG A 311 -2.82 -5.62 -8.12
CA ARG A 311 -2.61 -4.18 -7.93
C ARG A 311 -3.04 -3.81 -6.52
N ILE A 312 -2.09 -3.57 -5.64
CA ILE A 312 -2.37 -3.08 -4.30
C ILE A 312 -2.79 -1.62 -4.41
N THR A 313 -4.00 -1.29 -3.94
CA THR A 313 -4.59 0.05 -4.04
C THR A 313 -4.60 0.80 -2.71
N ASN A 314 -4.25 0.12 -1.61
CA ASN A 314 -4.15 0.71 -0.28
C ASN A 314 -2.66 0.85 0.12
N PRO A 315 -2.11 2.07 0.16
CA PRO A 315 -0.70 2.29 0.52
C PRO A 315 -0.40 2.05 2.00
N ASP A 316 -1.41 1.92 2.87
CA ASP A 316 -1.21 1.68 4.30
C ASP A 316 -0.93 0.21 4.62
N LEU A 317 -1.11 -0.69 3.65
CA LEU A 317 -0.76 -2.10 3.81
C LEU A 317 0.76 -2.26 3.87
N THR A 318 1.25 -2.89 4.93
CA THR A 318 2.68 -3.21 5.04
C THR A 318 2.97 -4.56 4.39
N VAL A 319 4.19 -4.72 3.87
CA VAL A 319 4.66 -6.00 3.27
C VAL A 319 4.54 -7.15 4.27
N ASP A 320 4.87 -6.90 5.54
CA ASP A 320 4.77 -7.90 6.59
C ASP A 320 3.32 -8.33 6.86
N ASP A 321 2.38 -7.38 6.86
CA ASP A 321 0.97 -7.70 7.06
C ASP A 321 0.41 -8.47 5.87
N MET A 322 0.77 -8.08 4.65
CA MET A 322 0.36 -8.78 3.44
C MET A 322 0.88 -10.21 3.41
N ASN A 323 2.17 -10.44 3.70
CA ASN A 323 2.73 -11.79 3.76
C ASN A 323 2.13 -12.64 4.89
N ARG A 324 1.81 -12.04 6.04
CA ARG A 324 1.10 -12.75 7.13
C ARG A 324 -0.34 -13.09 6.74
N ALA A 325 -1.02 -12.18 6.04
CA ALA A 325 -2.36 -12.45 5.52
C ALA A 325 -2.35 -13.60 4.51
N LEU A 326 -1.39 -13.61 3.60
CA LEU A 326 -1.22 -14.70 2.63
C LEU A 326 -0.99 -16.08 3.28
N GLN A 327 -0.43 -16.13 4.51
CA GLN A 327 -0.31 -17.38 5.27
C GLN A 327 -1.66 -17.95 5.74
N GLN A 328 -2.75 -17.17 5.68
CA GLN A 328 -4.11 -17.67 5.96
C GLN A 328 -4.66 -18.49 4.79
N ALA A 329 -4.07 -18.38 3.60
CA ALA A 329 -4.43 -19.13 2.41
C ALA A 329 -3.53 -20.36 2.20
N GLY A 330 -3.94 -21.24 1.25
CA GLY A 330 -3.13 -22.38 0.80
C GLY A 330 -3.07 -23.58 1.76
N GLY A 331 -3.71 -23.52 2.93
CA GLY A 331 -3.90 -24.65 3.86
C GLY A 331 -2.63 -25.39 4.25
N SER A 332 -1.49 -24.72 4.31
CA SER A 332 -0.12 -25.27 4.48
C SER A 332 0.39 -26.14 3.33
N TYR A 333 -0.39 -26.42 2.29
CA TYR A 333 0.04 -27.17 1.11
C TYR A 333 0.60 -26.30 0.01
N ILE A 334 0.16 -25.03 -0.05
CA ILE A 334 0.68 -24.03 -0.97
C ILE A 334 1.10 -22.81 -0.15
N LEU A 335 2.38 -22.45 -0.26
CA LEU A 335 2.88 -21.21 0.29
C LEU A 335 2.49 -20.05 -0.64
N CYS A 336 1.71 -19.13 -0.11
CA CYS A 336 1.31 -17.89 -0.79
C CYS A 336 2.20 -16.75 -0.27
N GLN A 337 2.87 -16.05 -1.17
CA GLN A 337 3.77 -14.95 -0.84
C GLN A 337 3.61 -13.80 -1.83
N LEU A 338 3.83 -12.59 -1.37
CA LEU A 338 3.97 -11.44 -2.26
C LEU A 338 5.26 -11.57 -3.08
N SER A 339 5.23 -11.26 -4.38
CA SER A 339 6.44 -11.13 -5.19
C SER A 339 7.35 -10.03 -4.63
N GLU A 340 8.64 -10.08 -4.95
CA GLU A 340 9.63 -9.13 -4.45
C GLU A 340 9.27 -7.69 -4.78
N ASP A 341 8.72 -7.45 -5.97
CA ASP A 341 8.27 -6.15 -6.44
C ASP A 341 6.83 -5.78 -6.01
N GLY A 342 6.13 -6.66 -5.31
CA GLY A 342 4.77 -6.42 -4.82
C GLY A 342 3.68 -6.41 -5.90
N THR A 343 3.96 -6.93 -7.11
CA THR A 343 3.01 -6.91 -8.24
C THR A 343 2.22 -8.20 -8.43
N ALA A 344 2.58 -9.27 -7.71
CA ALA A 344 1.91 -10.55 -7.81
C ALA A 344 1.90 -11.31 -6.47
N ILE A 345 0.97 -12.24 -6.35
CA ILE A 345 1.04 -13.33 -5.36
C ILE A 345 1.69 -14.52 -6.06
N THR A 346 2.67 -15.12 -5.45
CA THR A 346 3.32 -16.36 -5.92
C THR A 346 2.85 -17.55 -5.08
N PHE A 347 2.71 -18.69 -5.73
CA PHE A 347 2.17 -19.93 -5.15
C PHE A 347 3.16 -21.07 -5.27
N THR A 348 3.72 -21.54 -4.17
CA THR A 348 4.72 -22.61 -4.16
C THR A 348 4.23 -23.82 -3.38
N PRO A 349 4.06 -24.99 -4.03
CA PRO A 349 3.71 -26.22 -3.31
C PRO A 349 4.73 -26.55 -2.22
N GLN A 350 4.24 -27.03 -1.10
CA GLN A 350 5.06 -27.35 0.08
C GLN A 350 5.29 -28.85 0.22
N ASN A 351 6.22 -29.22 1.09
CA ASN A 351 6.52 -30.60 1.46
C ASN A 351 6.87 -31.53 0.26
N ASN A 352 7.55 -31.00 -0.76
CA ASN A 352 7.89 -31.71 -1.99
C ASN A 352 6.69 -32.28 -2.78
N LEU A 353 5.50 -31.76 -2.55
CA LEU A 353 4.31 -32.11 -3.32
C LEU A 353 4.36 -31.46 -4.70
N SER A 354 3.79 -32.12 -5.71
CA SER A 354 3.41 -31.44 -6.94
C SER A 354 2.22 -30.49 -6.66
N ARG A 355 2.01 -29.53 -7.56
CA ARG A 355 0.83 -28.64 -7.46
C ARG A 355 -0.48 -29.43 -7.48
N GLU A 356 -0.57 -30.44 -8.35
CA GLU A 356 -1.73 -31.33 -8.44
C GLU A 356 -2.01 -32.03 -7.11
N GLN A 357 -0.98 -32.59 -6.47
CA GLN A 357 -1.10 -33.25 -5.16
C GLN A 357 -1.54 -32.27 -4.06
N ALA A 358 -0.96 -31.04 -4.03
CA ALA A 358 -1.35 -30.02 -3.08
C ALA A 358 -2.83 -29.62 -3.24
N LEU A 359 -3.29 -29.43 -4.48
CA LEU A 359 -4.68 -29.10 -4.80
C LEU A 359 -5.64 -30.26 -4.49
N GLU A 360 -5.19 -31.51 -4.65
CA GLU A 360 -5.99 -32.69 -4.24
C GLU A 360 -6.25 -32.69 -2.74
N HIS A 361 -5.23 -32.41 -1.90
CA HIS A 361 -5.40 -32.28 -0.45
C HIS A 361 -6.37 -31.15 -0.09
N LEU A 362 -6.22 -29.97 -0.71
CA LEU A 362 -7.13 -28.84 -0.49
C LEU A 362 -8.58 -29.17 -0.89
N SER A 363 -8.77 -29.83 -2.04
CA SER A 363 -10.10 -30.30 -2.47
C SER A 363 -10.68 -31.35 -1.54
N ALA A 364 -9.84 -32.22 -0.96
CA ALA A 364 -10.28 -33.18 0.04
C ALA A 364 -10.73 -32.48 1.35
N ILE A 365 -9.98 -31.47 1.80
CA ILE A 365 -10.36 -30.65 2.96
C ILE A 365 -11.73 -30.00 2.71
N GLU A 366 -11.96 -29.41 1.53
CA GLU A 366 -13.23 -28.78 1.19
C GLU A 366 -14.39 -29.77 1.24
N ARG A 367 -14.24 -30.95 0.61
CA ARG A 367 -15.28 -32.01 0.64
C ARG A 367 -15.60 -32.49 2.06
N LEU A 368 -14.54 -32.71 2.88
CA LEU A 368 -14.73 -33.13 4.28
C LEU A 368 -15.42 -32.03 5.11
N THR A 369 -15.04 -30.79 4.90
CA THR A 369 -15.68 -29.63 5.53
C THR A 369 -17.17 -29.58 5.19
N GLU A 370 -17.55 -29.73 3.91
CA GLU A 370 -18.95 -29.76 3.47
C GLU A 370 -19.72 -30.92 4.09
N GLN A 371 -19.10 -32.10 4.14
CA GLN A 371 -19.72 -33.28 4.77
C GLN A 371 -19.99 -33.01 6.26
N ILE A 372 -19.01 -32.55 7.01
CA ILE A 372 -19.14 -32.27 8.45
C ILE A 372 -20.19 -31.19 8.69
N ILE A 373 -20.23 -30.13 7.91
CA ILE A 373 -21.26 -29.08 8.01
C ILE A 373 -22.64 -29.70 7.80
N THR A 374 -22.82 -30.56 6.80
CA THR A 374 -24.09 -31.20 6.49
C THR A 374 -24.57 -32.14 7.63
N GLU A 375 -23.62 -32.79 8.30
CA GLU A 375 -23.91 -33.73 9.38
C GLU A 375 -24.17 -33.04 10.74
N THR A 376 -23.54 -31.85 10.96
CA THR A 376 -23.52 -31.19 12.28
C THR A 376 -24.35 -29.93 12.38
N VAL A 377 -24.60 -29.23 11.26
CA VAL A 377 -25.23 -27.91 11.25
C VAL A 377 -26.62 -27.99 10.62
N THR A 378 -27.65 -27.45 11.30
CA THR A 378 -29.01 -27.31 10.73
C THR A 378 -29.33 -25.84 10.43
N PRO A 379 -30.28 -25.57 9.51
CA PRO A 379 -30.66 -24.20 9.15
C PRO A 379 -31.23 -23.37 10.31
N GLU A 380 -31.79 -24.05 11.34
CA GLU A 380 -32.40 -23.40 12.49
C GLU A 380 -31.39 -22.96 13.56
N MET A 381 -30.16 -23.45 13.49
CA MET A 381 -29.10 -23.08 14.44
C MET A 381 -28.73 -21.60 14.34
N THR A 382 -28.60 -20.96 15.49
CA THR A 382 -27.96 -19.65 15.60
C THR A 382 -26.48 -19.74 15.25
N GLU A 383 -25.83 -18.60 15.01
CA GLU A 383 -24.38 -18.55 14.70
C GLU A 383 -23.57 -19.21 15.83
N THR A 384 -23.86 -18.86 17.10
CA THR A 384 -23.22 -19.50 18.27
C THR A 384 -23.44 -21.02 18.30
N GLN A 385 -24.66 -21.50 18.02
CA GLN A 385 -24.96 -22.96 18.01
C GLN A 385 -24.20 -23.69 16.92
N LYS A 386 -24.04 -23.07 15.72
CA LYS A 386 -23.20 -23.61 14.65
C LYS A 386 -21.75 -23.70 15.09
N ALA A 387 -21.22 -22.60 15.64
CA ALA A 387 -19.85 -22.55 16.12
C ALA A 387 -19.58 -23.62 17.19
N GLU A 388 -20.50 -23.80 18.16
CA GLU A 388 -20.38 -24.79 19.24
C GLU A 388 -20.41 -26.22 18.68
N ALA A 389 -21.31 -26.52 17.75
CA ALA A 389 -21.41 -27.84 17.14
C ALA A 389 -20.13 -28.23 16.37
N LEU A 390 -19.56 -27.29 15.59
CA LEU A 390 -18.34 -27.51 14.83
C LEU A 390 -17.09 -27.59 15.72
N TYR A 391 -17.04 -26.77 16.76
CA TYR A 391 -15.97 -26.83 17.76
C TYR A 391 -15.99 -28.17 18.53
N THR A 392 -17.18 -28.59 18.94
CA THR A 392 -17.41 -29.90 19.61
C THR A 392 -16.97 -31.03 18.69
N TYR A 393 -17.35 -31.00 17.41
CA TYR A 393 -16.89 -32.02 16.45
C TYR A 393 -15.37 -32.19 16.48
N LEU A 394 -14.61 -31.09 16.44
CA LEU A 394 -13.13 -31.18 16.48
C LEU A 394 -12.60 -31.68 17.80
N THR A 395 -13.12 -31.21 18.93
CA THR A 395 -12.64 -31.60 20.26
C THR A 395 -12.92 -33.05 20.61
N GLU A 396 -13.99 -33.63 20.07
CA GLU A 396 -14.37 -35.03 20.30
C GLU A 396 -13.77 -36.01 19.30
N ASN A 397 -13.58 -35.61 18.03
CA ASN A 397 -13.21 -36.55 16.97
C ASN A 397 -11.73 -36.49 16.57
N VAL A 398 -10.99 -35.46 16.98
CA VAL A 398 -9.57 -35.32 16.61
C VAL A 398 -8.67 -35.61 17.81
N LEU A 399 -7.73 -36.51 17.61
CA LEU A 399 -6.69 -36.84 18.61
C LEU A 399 -5.46 -35.97 18.42
N TYR A 400 -4.74 -35.67 19.51
CA TYR A 400 -3.49 -34.94 19.40
C TYR A 400 -2.35 -35.86 18.98
N ASP A 401 -1.55 -35.47 18.01
CA ASP A 401 -0.38 -36.23 17.56
C ASP A 401 0.79 -36.01 18.49
N HIS A 402 0.91 -36.88 19.47
CA HIS A 402 1.99 -36.83 20.47
C HIS A 402 3.38 -37.13 19.92
N ARG A 403 3.53 -37.57 18.64
CA ARG A 403 4.83 -37.66 17.97
C ARG A 403 5.51 -36.30 17.88
N TYR A 404 4.76 -35.23 17.91
CA TYR A 404 5.30 -33.86 18.00
C TYR A 404 6.35 -33.73 19.14
N TYR A 405 6.13 -34.41 20.29
CA TYR A 405 7.01 -34.36 21.44
C TYR A 405 7.99 -35.55 21.52
N SER A 406 7.61 -36.70 21.01
CA SER A 406 8.36 -37.94 21.21
C SER A 406 9.15 -38.42 20.00
N ASP A 407 8.68 -38.11 18.79
CA ASP A 407 9.23 -38.58 17.51
C ASP A 407 8.88 -37.67 16.34
N ARG A 408 9.24 -36.41 16.48
CA ARG A 408 8.87 -35.37 15.51
C ARG A 408 9.34 -35.66 14.08
N ALA A 409 10.45 -36.36 13.92
CA ALA A 409 10.98 -36.71 12.61
C ALA A 409 10.08 -37.68 11.83
N ASN A 410 9.29 -38.51 12.53
CA ASN A 410 8.34 -39.45 11.94
C ASN A 410 6.86 -38.98 12.02
N MET A 411 6.63 -37.73 12.46
CA MET A 411 5.30 -37.14 12.42
C MET A 411 4.94 -36.81 10.97
N PRO A 412 3.79 -37.28 10.45
CA PRO A 412 3.33 -36.91 9.13
C PRO A 412 3.17 -35.40 8.98
N TYR A 413 3.45 -34.88 7.79
CA TYR A 413 3.23 -33.49 7.47
C TYR A 413 1.77 -33.07 7.71
N ASP A 414 0.84 -33.97 7.37
CA ASP A 414 -0.60 -33.72 7.47
C ASP A 414 -1.08 -33.46 8.90
N SER A 415 -0.36 -33.96 9.92
CA SER A 415 -0.70 -33.65 11.31
C SER A 415 -0.73 -32.16 11.66
N GLN A 416 -0.05 -31.30 10.88
CA GLN A 416 -0.09 -29.84 11.06
C GLN A 416 -1.09 -29.11 10.15
N THR A 417 -1.92 -29.85 9.39
CA THR A 417 -2.86 -29.30 8.41
C THR A 417 -4.31 -29.67 8.75
N ALA A 418 -5.27 -28.98 8.15
CA ALA A 418 -6.68 -29.35 8.27
C ALA A 418 -6.96 -30.77 7.76
N TYR A 419 -6.19 -31.28 6.79
CA TYR A 419 -6.35 -32.64 6.27
C TYR A 419 -6.11 -33.68 7.36
N GLY A 420 -5.02 -33.56 8.14
CA GLY A 420 -4.76 -34.48 9.26
C GLY A 420 -5.86 -34.45 10.31
N ALA A 421 -6.42 -33.28 10.61
CA ALA A 421 -7.52 -33.14 11.54
C ALA A 421 -8.85 -33.75 11.02
N LEU A 422 -9.22 -33.45 9.78
CA LEU A 422 -10.55 -33.80 9.24
C LEU A 422 -10.59 -35.20 8.60
N HIS A 423 -9.46 -35.67 8.03
CA HIS A 423 -9.38 -36.96 7.35
C HIS A 423 -8.78 -38.04 8.26
N ASP A 424 -7.59 -37.76 8.87
CA ASP A 424 -6.87 -38.74 9.67
C ASP A 424 -7.30 -38.75 11.14
N HIS A 425 -8.08 -37.76 11.56
CA HIS A 425 -8.50 -37.53 12.94
C HIS A 425 -7.29 -37.45 13.91
N LEU A 426 -6.14 -36.97 13.41
CA LEU A 426 -4.90 -36.88 14.14
C LEU A 426 -4.13 -35.61 13.77
N ALA A 427 -3.99 -34.68 14.70
CA ALA A 427 -3.40 -33.38 14.42
C ALA A 427 -2.63 -32.78 15.60
N ILE A 428 -1.73 -31.85 15.33
CA ILE A 428 -1.19 -30.90 16.29
C ILE A 428 -1.98 -29.58 16.24
N CYS A 429 -1.62 -28.58 17.05
CA CYS A 429 -2.33 -27.30 17.14
C CYS A 429 -2.59 -26.63 15.79
N GLY A 430 -1.63 -26.70 14.84
CA GLY A 430 -1.80 -26.17 13.48
C GLY A 430 -2.96 -26.81 12.73
N GLY A 431 -3.07 -28.16 12.78
CA GLY A 431 -4.14 -28.89 12.13
C GLY A 431 -5.51 -28.61 12.74
N TYR A 432 -5.61 -28.55 14.06
CA TYR A 432 -6.84 -28.14 14.75
C TYR A 432 -7.27 -26.72 14.34
N ALA A 433 -6.33 -25.77 14.35
CA ALA A 433 -6.65 -24.37 14.03
C ALA A 433 -7.09 -24.19 12.58
N GLN A 434 -6.40 -24.82 11.63
CA GLN A 434 -6.80 -24.77 10.21
C GLN A 434 -8.14 -25.48 9.93
N ALA A 435 -8.39 -26.60 10.61
CA ALA A 435 -9.66 -27.30 10.50
C ALA A 435 -10.82 -26.44 11.04
N LEU A 436 -10.64 -25.79 12.20
CA LEU A 436 -11.66 -24.89 12.73
C LEU A 436 -11.90 -23.69 11.78
N GLN A 437 -10.84 -23.10 11.23
CA GLN A 437 -10.98 -22.05 10.24
C GLN A 437 -11.82 -22.52 9.05
N SER A 438 -11.49 -23.66 8.43
CA SER A 438 -12.24 -24.19 7.28
C SER A 438 -13.72 -24.43 7.62
N LEU A 439 -14.01 -25.01 8.78
CA LEU A 439 -15.36 -25.28 9.22
C LEU A 439 -16.16 -23.99 9.49
N PHE A 440 -15.56 -23.02 10.17
CA PHE A 440 -16.22 -21.77 10.50
C PHE A 440 -16.48 -20.91 9.26
N GLU A 441 -15.49 -20.76 8.38
CA GLU A 441 -15.65 -20.02 7.12
C GLU A 441 -16.75 -20.64 6.24
N LYS A 442 -16.79 -21.97 6.14
CA LYS A 442 -17.84 -22.68 5.39
C LYS A 442 -19.24 -22.53 6.03
N ALA A 443 -19.29 -22.37 7.35
CA ALA A 443 -20.54 -22.07 8.08
C ALA A 443 -20.97 -20.59 8.01
N GLY A 444 -20.14 -19.72 7.36
CA GLY A 444 -20.38 -18.29 7.23
C GLY A 444 -19.87 -17.47 8.42
N ILE A 445 -19.00 -18.04 9.26
CA ILE A 445 -18.39 -17.39 10.43
C ILE A 445 -16.96 -16.96 10.04
N PRO A 446 -16.65 -15.67 9.90
CA PRO A 446 -15.30 -15.21 9.61
C PRO A 446 -14.30 -15.68 10.67
N CYS A 447 -13.24 -16.39 10.24
CA CYS A 447 -12.30 -17.05 11.13
C CYS A 447 -10.89 -17.00 10.57
N TYR A 448 -9.92 -16.70 11.44
CA TYR A 448 -8.49 -16.65 11.09
C TYR A 448 -7.69 -17.48 12.09
N THR A 449 -6.57 -18.05 11.62
CA THR A 449 -5.59 -18.64 12.52
C THR A 449 -4.72 -17.57 13.17
N VAL A 450 -4.39 -17.78 14.44
CA VAL A 450 -3.48 -16.94 15.22
C VAL A 450 -2.29 -17.78 15.69
N SER A 451 -1.10 -17.28 15.44
CA SER A 451 0.15 -17.91 15.89
C SER A 451 0.79 -17.11 17.01
N GLY A 452 1.39 -17.82 17.95
CA GLY A 452 2.08 -17.22 19.08
C GLY A 452 2.66 -18.25 20.02
N SER A 453 2.61 -18.00 21.33
CA SER A 453 3.01 -18.98 22.32
C SER A 453 1.94 -19.19 23.40
N MET A 454 1.86 -20.40 23.93
CA MET A 454 1.11 -20.73 25.13
C MET A 454 2.11 -21.19 26.20
N GLY A 455 2.38 -20.32 27.16
CA GLY A 455 3.51 -20.51 28.07
C GLY A 455 4.83 -20.40 27.33
N SER A 456 5.65 -21.46 27.35
CA SER A 456 6.95 -21.50 26.65
C SER A 456 6.90 -22.19 25.27
N GLU A 457 5.74 -22.69 24.85
CA GLU A 457 5.61 -23.47 23.62
C GLU A 457 4.99 -22.65 22.52
N TYR A 458 5.49 -22.79 21.27
CA TYR A 458 4.82 -22.26 20.09
C TYR A 458 3.44 -22.90 19.95
N HIS A 459 2.44 -22.10 19.69
CA HIS A 459 1.05 -22.54 19.61
C HIS A 459 0.28 -21.81 18.51
N MET A 460 -0.75 -22.48 18.00
CA MET A 460 -1.69 -21.93 17.01
C MET A 460 -3.12 -22.18 17.47
N TRP A 461 -3.96 -21.16 17.36
CA TRP A 461 -5.37 -21.16 17.71
C TRP A 461 -6.14 -20.25 16.75
N ASN A 462 -7.37 -19.89 17.06
CA ASN A 462 -8.21 -19.09 16.16
C ASN A 462 -8.75 -17.82 16.82
N ILE A 463 -9.06 -16.84 15.97
CA ILE A 463 -9.94 -15.73 16.25
C ILE A 463 -11.08 -15.75 15.23
N ALA A 464 -12.34 -15.65 15.68
CA ALA A 464 -13.50 -15.64 14.80
C ALA A 464 -14.49 -14.54 15.21
N TYR A 465 -15.25 -14.04 14.24
CA TYR A 465 -16.29 -13.05 14.47
C TYR A 465 -17.61 -13.77 14.73
N LEU A 466 -18.07 -13.68 15.97
CA LEU A 466 -19.25 -14.39 16.45
C LEU A 466 -20.15 -13.45 17.22
N ASP A 467 -21.44 -13.40 16.86
CA ASP A 467 -22.48 -12.57 17.50
C ASP A 467 -22.05 -11.10 17.67
N GLY A 468 -21.45 -10.52 16.64
CA GLY A 468 -21.07 -9.10 16.61
C GLY A 468 -19.74 -8.76 17.32
N ALA A 469 -18.92 -9.76 17.68
CA ALA A 469 -17.63 -9.52 18.31
C ALA A 469 -16.56 -10.54 17.91
N TRP A 470 -15.32 -10.11 17.85
CA TRP A 470 -14.17 -11.00 17.71
C TRP A 470 -13.91 -11.76 19.00
N ARG A 471 -13.81 -13.10 18.90
CA ARG A 471 -13.61 -14.04 20.00
C ARG A 471 -12.52 -15.03 19.67
N PHE A 472 -11.83 -15.53 20.67
CA PHE A 472 -10.78 -16.55 20.53
C PHE A 472 -11.30 -17.95 20.80
N PHE A 473 -10.72 -18.92 20.09
CA PHE A 473 -11.08 -20.33 20.12
C PHE A 473 -9.80 -21.18 20.09
N ASP A 474 -9.69 -22.17 20.97
CA ASP A 474 -8.56 -23.13 20.95
C ASP A 474 -9.08 -24.57 21.15
N PRO A 475 -9.49 -25.23 20.07
CA PRO A 475 -9.98 -26.61 20.15
C PRO A 475 -8.91 -27.60 20.59
N THR A 476 -7.61 -27.27 20.33
CA THR A 476 -6.50 -28.11 20.78
C THR A 476 -6.43 -28.22 22.30
N SER A 477 -6.60 -27.12 23.00
CA SER A 477 -6.55 -27.07 24.46
C SER A 477 -7.81 -27.64 25.13
N ASP A 478 -8.92 -27.67 24.42
CA ASP A 478 -10.21 -28.24 24.89
C ASP A 478 -10.45 -29.69 24.41
N ARG A 479 -9.51 -30.30 23.66
CA ARG A 479 -9.68 -31.67 23.14
C ARG A 479 -9.98 -32.71 24.22
N GLY A 480 -10.80 -33.70 23.86
CA GLY A 480 -11.16 -34.80 24.76
C GLY A 480 -12.11 -34.42 25.90
N ARG A 481 -12.68 -33.23 25.84
CA ARG A 481 -13.72 -32.79 26.79
C ARG A 481 -15.12 -33.10 26.23
N ALA A 482 -15.75 -34.08 26.82
CA ALA A 482 -17.09 -34.53 26.43
C ALA A 482 -18.23 -33.82 27.18
N ASP A 483 -17.93 -32.85 28.04
CA ASP A 483 -18.87 -32.36 29.06
C ASP A 483 -19.27 -30.88 28.90
N TYR A 484 -19.31 -30.37 27.70
CA TYR A 484 -19.81 -28.99 27.36
C TYR A 484 -19.15 -27.84 28.13
N TRP A 485 -18.07 -28.06 28.86
CA TRP A 485 -17.34 -27.04 29.60
C TRP A 485 -16.01 -26.71 28.90
N PHE A 486 -16.13 -25.96 27.80
CA PHE A 486 -14.95 -25.47 27.11
C PHE A 486 -14.33 -24.29 27.86
N ASN A 487 -13.00 -24.30 28.00
CA ASN A 487 -12.27 -23.19 28.58
C ASN A 487 -11.90 -22.12 27.55
N TYR A 488 -11.88 -22.51 26.28
CA TYR A 488 -11.35 -21.69 25.18
C TYR A 488 -12.31 -21.58 24.00
N PHE A 489 -13.60 -21.71 24.22
CA PHE A 489 -14.65 -21.46 23.24
C PHE A 489 -15.17 -20.02 23.39
N GLY A 490 -14.96 -19.17 22.37
CA GLY A 490 -15.53 -17.83 22.32
C GLY A 490 -15.05 -16.88 23.41
N VAL A 491 -13.81 -17.04 23.88
CA VAL A 491 -13.26 -16.26 25.00
C VAL A 491 -12.73 -14.89 24.56
N ALA A 492 -12.74 -13.93 25.46
CA ALA A 492 -12.12 -12.62 25.24
C ALA A 492 -10.61 -12.66 25.43
N ALA A 493 -9.88 -11.69 24.86
CA ALA A 493 -8.43 -11.65 24.90
C ALA A 493 -7.84 -11.64 26.32
N ASP A 494 -8.49 -10.98 27.27
CA ASP A 494 -8.07 -10.89 28.67
C ASP A 494 -8.19 -12.22 29.44
N GLN A 495 -8.96 -13.17 28.91
CA GLN A 495 -9.08 -14.53 29.46
C GLN A 495 -7.91 -15.45 29.01
N LEU A 496 -7.20 -15.08 27.96
CA LEU A 496 -6.05 -15.84 27.43
C LEU A 496 -4.73 -15.51 28.16
N THR A 497 -4.73 -15.61 29.49
CA THR A 497 -3.63 -15.15 30.36
C THR A 497 -2.29 -15.86 30.15
N ARG A 498 -2.30 -17.03 29.52
CA ARG A 498 -1.10 -17.82 29.19
C ARG A 498 -0.64 -17.69 27.74
N TYR A 499 -1.38 -16.96 26.92
CA TYR A 499 -1.12 -16.82 25.50
C TYR A 499 -0.43 -15.49 25.20
N THR A 500 0.49 -15.51 24.25
CA THR A 500 1.10 -14.29 23.70
C THR A 500 1.09 -14.35 22.20
N TRP A 501 0.73 -13.24 21.55
CA TRP A 501 0.67 -13.11 20.10
C TRP A 501 0.97 -11.67 19.67
N ASN A 502 1.14 -11.47 18.38
CA ASN A 502 1.24 -10.12 17.84
C ASN A 502 -0.16 -9.46 17.82
N THR A 503 -0.46 -8.73 18.89
CA THR A 503 -1.78 -8.09 19.07
C THR A 503 -2.06 -7.03 18.01
N ALA A 504 -1.05 -6.26 17.60
CA ALA A 504 -1.19 -5.25 16.55
C ALA A 504 -1.53 -5.88 15.19
N TRP A 505 -0.92 -7.01 14.86
CA TRP A 505 -1.26 -7.77 13.66
C TRP A 505 -2.71 -8.27 13.68
N VAL A 506 -3.12 -8.94 14.76
CA VAL A 506 -4.49 -9.47 14.90
C VAL A 506 -5.51 -8.33 14.83
N GLN A 507 -5.22 -7.18 15.44
CA GLN A 507 -6.07 -6.00 15.36
C GLN A 507 -6.24 -5.50 13.91
N ARG A 508 -5.16 -5.38 13.14
CA ARG A 508 -5.25 -4.99 11.72
C ARG A 508 -6.01 -6.01 10.86
N LEU A 509 -5.76 -7.29 11.08
CA LEU A 509 -6.47 -8.37 10.40
C LEU A 509 -7.98 -8.31 10.65
N THR A 510 -8.39 -8.01 11.86
CA THR A 510 -9.81 -7.99 12.25
C THR A 510 -10.53 -6.68 11.95
N GLN A 511 -9.84 -5.55 11.85
CA GLN A 511 -10.44 -4.24 11.53
C GLN A 511 -10.99 -4.17 10.10
N SER A 512 -10.41 -4.89 9.17
CA SER A 512 -10.77 -4.85 7.75
C SER A 512 -11.87 -5.86 7.37
N ALA A 513 -12.29 -6.73 8.30
CA ALA A 513 -13.13 -7.89 8.00
C ALA A 513 -14.62 -7.72 8.36
N VAL A 514 -15.05 -6.54 8.82
CA VAL A 514 -16.47 -6.27 9.22
C VAL A 514 -16.91 -4.91 8.70
#